data_646920af78737588eedb7b4cd3afc16a
#
_entry.id   646920af78737588eedb7b4cd3afc16a
#
_cell.length_a   1.000
_cell.length_b   1.000
_cell.length_c   1.000
_cell.angle_alpha   90.00
_cell.angle_beta   90.00
_cell.angle_gamma   90.00
#
_symmetry.space_group_name_H-M   'P 1'
#
loop_
_entity.id
_entity.type
_entity.pdbx_description
1 polymer ?
#
loop_
_entity_poly.entity_id
_entity_poly.type
_entity_poly.pdbx_seq_one_letter_code
_entity_poly.pdbx_strand_id
1 'polypeptide(L)'
;AFAGPYILTSYKANEVAGYSKNDSYQGLTPAKNSTVQVKYFADSSNLKMAVQQGQVDVAYRSLTPTDIDDLSKDSKVKVVKGPGGEERFLVFNFNIQPYGTKSDEPNADKAKAVRQAVANLIDREELATKVYKDTYTPMYSYIPDGLVGHEDTFKTAYGDGNGKPSADKAKKVLEDAGVSTPVELKLQYNPDHYGSSSADEYAALKAQLEEGGLFKVDLQSTEWTQYNKDRVVTEDSDGSYPVYQLGWVPDYSDPDNYLSPFFRDGNFVNNAYSNSEINDLIMEQAGETDESAREDLLKKIQTLETEDLSTIPLLQGAQVAVTGANVKGVVLDASFRFASVTKA
;
A
#
# COMPACT_ATOMS: atom_id res chain seq x y z
N ALA A 1 24.11 17.53 -15.03
CA ALA A 1 24.90 17.47 -13.79
C ALA A 1 24.33 16.38 -12.90
N PHE A 2 25.19 15.57 -12.30
CA PHE A 2 24.78 14.50 -11.40
C PHE A 2 25.23 14.87 -9.98
N ALA A 3 24.26 14.97 -9.07
CA ALA A 3 24.52 15.30 -7.67
C ALA A 3 24.67 14.03 -6.79
N GLY A 4 24.32 12.86 -7.31
CA GLY A 4 24.33 11.60 -6.59
C GLY A 4 25.69 10.88 -6.61
N PRO A 5 25.79 9.73 -5.88
CA PRO A 5 27.03 8.94 -5.78
C PRO A 5 27.42 8.21 -7.07
N TYR A 6 26.59 8.30 -8.12
CA TYR A 6 26.81 7.67 -9.42
C TYR A 6 26.55 8.61 -10.59
N ILE A 7 27.21 8.30 -11.70
CA ILE A 7 27.02 8.91 -13.02
C ILE A 7 26.43 7.85 -13.95
N LEU A 8 25.35 8.17 -14.66
CA LEU A 8 24.78 7.31 -15.69
C LEU A 8 25.74 7.27 -16.89
N THR A 9 26.21 6.08 -17.26
CA THR A 9 27.18 5.87 -18.34
C THR A 9 26.58 5.23 -19.58
N SER A 10 25.49 4.45 -19.40
CA SER A 10 24.75 3.83 -20.51
C SER A 10 23.30 3.62 -20.13
N TYR A 11 22.43 3.67 -21.14
CA TYR A 11 21.00 3.40 -20.95
C TYR A 11 20.41 2.79 -22.22
N LYS A 12 19.72 1.66 -22.07
CA LYS A 12 18.85 1.07 -23.09
C LYS A 12 17.50 0.79 -22.43
N ALA A 13 16.46 1.44 -22.96
CA ALA A 13 15.11 1.36 -22.41
C ALA A 13 14.65 -0.09 -22.28
N ASN A 14 14.02 -0.44 -21.15
CA ASN A 14 13.51 -1.76 -20.81
C ASN A 14 14.54 -2.91 -20.77
N GLU A 15 15.84 -2.62 -20.89
CA GLU A 15 16.88 -3.63 -20.87
C GLU A 15 17.92 -3.38 -19.76
N VAL A 16 18.62 -2.25 -19.80
CA VAL A 16 19.74 -2.00 -18.89
C VAL A 16 20.05 -0.52 -18.69
N ALA A 17 20.44 -0.18 -17.45
CA ALA A 17 21.11 1.09 -17.14
C ALA A 17 22.44 0.82 -16.45
N GLY A 18 23.51 1.44 -16.95
CA GLY A 18 24.87 1.35 -16.41
C GLY A 18 25.28 2.63 -15.71
N TYR A 19 25.94 2.48 -14.56
CA TYR A 19 26.40 3.58 -13.74
C TYR A 19 27.85 3.37 -13.31
N SER A 20 28.62 4.45 -13.23
CA SER A 20 29.93 4.48 -12.59
C SER A 20 29.88 5.35 -11.33
N LYS A 21 30.81 5.06 -10.40
CA LYS A 21 30.97 5.88 -9.20
C LYS A 21 31.29 7.32 -9.60
N ASN A 22 30.69 8.26 -8.88
CA ASN A 22 30.96 9.68 -9.00
C ASN A 22 32.02 10.10 -7.97
N ASP A 23 33.28 10.26 -8.42
CA ASP A 23 34.38 10.65 -7.54
C ASP A 23 34.28 12.10 -7.03
N SER A 24 33.42 12.92 -7.64
CA SER A 24 33.11 14.28 -7.19
C SER A 24 31.96 14.37 -6.18
N TYR A 25 31.39 13.23 -5.76
CA TYR A 25 30.28 13.21 -4.81
C TYR A 25 30.73 13.63 -3.41
N GLN A 26 30.06 14.62 -2.83
CA GLN A 26 30.34 15.21 -1.52
C GLN A 26 29.25 14.90 -0.47
N GLY A 27 28.29 14.02 -0.80
CA GLY A 27 27.20 13.68 0.12
C GLY A 27 27.62 12.65 1.19
N LEU A 28 26.67 12.33 2.08
CA LEU A 28 26.90 11.52 3.28
C LEU A 28 27.15 10.02 2.99
N THR A 29 26.73 9.53 1.83
CA THR A 29 26.78 8.09 1.51
C THR A 29 27.62 7.81 0.24
N PRO A 30 28.94 7.88 0.31
CA PRO A 30 29.79 7.57 -0.85
C PRO A 30 29.65 6.10 -1.27
N ALA A 31 29.73 5.86 -2.58
CA ALA A 31 29.65 4.51 -3.13
C ALA A 31 30.81 3.63 -2.66
N LYS A 32 30.50 2.44 -2.14
CA LYS A 32 31.46 1.40 -1.76
C LYS A 32 31.84 0.48 -2.92
N ASN A 33 31.12 0.55 -4.02
CA ASN A 33 31.41 -0.16 -5.27
C ASN A 33 31.74 0.84 -6.39
N SER A 34 32.38 0.37 -7.46
CA SER A 34 32.86 1.23 -8.58
C SER A 34 31.79 1.37 -9.68
N THR A 35 30.97 0.37 -9.86
CA THR A 35 29.97 0.32 -10.93
C THR A 35 28.68 -0.34 -10.44
N VAL A 36 27.53 0.07 -11.03
CA VAL A 36 26.24 -0.60 -10.88
C VAL A 36 25.66 -0.83 -12.27
N GLN A 37 25.13 -2.02 -12.49
CA GLN A 37 24.35 -2.33 -13.68
C GLN A 37 22.94 -2.76 -13.24
N VAL A 38 21.93 -1.98 -13.62
CA VAL A 38 20.53 -2.30 -13.39
C VAL A 38 19.97 -2.97 -14.63
N LYS A 39 19.53 -4.22 -14.52
CA LYS A 39 18.87 -4.99 -15.56
C LYS A 39 17.37 -5.02 -15.31
N TYR A 40 16.59 -4.85 -16.36
CA TYR A 40 15.14 -4.90 -16.28
C TYR A 40 14.64 -6.27 -16.78
N PHE A 41 13.66 -6.83 -16.08
CA PHE A 41 13.03 -8.11 -16.38
C PHE A 41 11.52 -7.90 -16.57
N ALA A 42 10.96 -8.51 -17.61
CA ALA A 42 9.54 -8.38 -17.92
C ALA A 42 8.65 -9.27 -17.01
N ASP A 43 9.23 -10.32 -16.41
CA ASP A 43 8.52 -11.28 -15.57
C ASP A 43 9.37 -11.74 -14.38
N SER A 44 8.67 -12.17 -13.32
CA SER A 44 9.30 -12.61 -12.07
C SER A 44 10.08 -13.93 -12.23
N SER A 45 9.66 -14.81 -13.12
CA SER A 45 10.31 -16.13 -13.31
C SER A 45 11.72 -15.96 -13.86
N ASN A 46 11.91 -15.07 -14.84
CA ASN A 46 13.23 -14.76 -15.37
C ASN A 46 14.11 -14.05 -14.34
N LEU A 47 13.53 -13.14 -13.54
CA LEU A 47 14.26 -12.48 -12.44
C LEU A 47 14.69 -13.50 -11.37
N LYS A 48 13.79 -14.43 -10.97
CA LYS A 48 14.10 -15.53 -10.06
C LYS A 48 15.27 -16.36 -10.54
N MET A 49 15.23 -16.82 -11.80
CA MET A 49 16.33 -17.60 -12.39
C MET A 49 17.63 -16.81 -12.44
N ALA A 50 17.57 -15.53 -12.78
CA ALA A 50 18.77 -14.69 -12.88
C ALA A 50 19.50 -14.54 -11.52
N VAL A 51 18.80 -14.38 -10.41
CA VAL A 51 19.42 -14.30 -9.08
C VAL A 51 19.93 -15.66 -8.61
N GLN A 52 19.20 -16.76 -8.87
CA GLN A 52 19.64 -18.11 -8.54
C GLN A 52 20.90 -18.54 -9.28
N GLN A 53 21.06 -18.11 -10.54
CA GLN A 53 22.21 -18.43 -11.39
C GLN A 53 23.37 -17.43 -11.22
N GLY A 54 23.21 -16.40 -10.38
CA GLY A 54 24.23 -15.37 -10.18
C GLY A 54 24.43 -14.44 -11.38
N GLN A 55 23.46 -14.36 -12.28
CA GLN A 55 23.45 -13.39 -13.40
C GLN A 55 23.16 -11.97 -12.95
N VAL A 56 22.49 -11.83 -11.79
CA VAL A 56 22.36 -10.60 -11.03
C VAL A 56 22.74 -10.87 -9.58
N ASP A 57 23.36 -9.90 -8.94
CA ASP A 57 23.81 -9.99 -7.55
C ASP A 57 22.66 -9.72 -6.56
N VAL A 58 21.70 -8.91 -6.97
CA VAL A 58 20.51 -8.51 -6.17
C VAL A 58 19.28 -8.50 -7.08
N ALA A 59 18.24 -9.18 -6.68
CA ALA A 59 16.89 -9.01 -7.20
C ALA A 59 16.09 -8.16 -6.21
N TYR A 60 15.59 -7.03 -6.68
CA TYR A 60 14.82 -6.06 -5.89
C TYR A 60 13.54 -5.71 -6.61
N ARG A 61 12.41 -5.86 -5.91
CA ARG A 61 11.03 -5.75 -6.44
C ARG A 61 10.66 -6.88 -7.42
N SER A 62 9.39 -6.96 -7.75
CA SER A 62 8.79 -7.82 -8.80
C SER A 62 8.94 -9.34 -8.62
N LEU A 63 9.59 -9.84 -7.57
CA LEU A 63 9.45 -11.24 -7.18
C LEU A 63 8.10 -11.45 -6.50
N THR A 64 7.41 -12.52 -6.89
CA THR A 64 6.15 -12.89 -6.22
C THR A 64 6.40 -13.42 -4.81
N PRO A 65 5.41 -13.38 -3.90
CA PRO A 65 5.51 -14.02 -2.59
C PRO A 65 5.91 -15.49 -2.65
N THR A 66 5.41 -16.21 -3.67
CA THR A 66 5.80 -17.62 -3.93
C THR A 66 7.26 -17.74 -4.36
N ASP A 67 7.75 -16.85 -5.21
CA ASP A 67 9.16 -16.84 -5.60
C ASP A 67 10.08 -16.58 -4.41
N ILE A 68 9.70 -15.66 -3.52
CA ILE A 68 10.44 -15.33 -2.31
C ILE A 68 10.46 -16.51 -1.33
N ASP A 69 9.33 -17.19 -1.14
CA ASP A 69 9.23 -18.38 -0.31
C ASP A 69 10.13 -19.52 -0.84
N ASP A 70 10.10 -19.77 -2.14
CA ASP A 70 10.98 -20.78 -2.77
C ASP A 70 12.46 -20.39 -2.64
N LEU A 71 12.82 -19.13 -2.91
CA LEU A 71 14.18 -18.64 -2.81
C LEU A 71 14.71 -18.66 -1.37
N SER A 72 13.84 -18.54 -0.37
CA SER A 72 14.23 -18.64 1.04
C SER A 72 14.80 -19.99 1.42
N LYS A 73 14.50 -21.04 0.65
CA LYS A 73 14.95 -22.43 0.81
C LYS A 73 16.21 -22.75 0.02
N ASP A 74 16.67 -21.83 -0.84
CA ASP A 74 17.86 -22.03 -1.69
C ASP A 74 19.12 -21.48 -1.00
N SER A 75 20.07 -22.34 -0.66
CA SER A 75 21.31 -21.98 0.02
C SER A 75 22.26 -21.06 -0.78
N LYS A 76 22.03 -20.89 -2.09
CA LYS A 76 22.85 -20.03 -2.97
C LYS A 76 22.48 -18.56 -2.85
N VAL A 77 21.33 -18.26 -2.29
CA VAL A 77 20.80 -16.90 -2.17
C VAL A 77 20.40 -16.59 -0.72
N LYS A 78 20.13 -15.33 -0.43
CA LYS A 78 19.62 -14.86 0.84
C LYS A 78 18.43 -13.94 0.60
N VAL A 79 17.33 -14.17 1.29
CA VAL A 79 16.22 -13.23 1.37
C VAL A 79 16.54 -12.21 2.46
N VAL A 80 16.55 -10.94 2.10
CA VAL A 80 16.75 -9.80 3.00
C VAL A 80 15.42 -9.06 3.08
N LYS A 81 14.92 -8.88 4.30
CA LYS A 81 13.71 -8.09 4.56
C LYS A 81 14.10 -6.82 5.30
N GLY A 82 13.50 -5.71 4.94
CA GLY A 82 13.62 -4.42 5.60
C GLY A 82 12.26 -3.88 6.01
N PRO A 83 12.24 -2.83 6.86
CA PRO A 83 11.00 -2.13 7.14
C PRO A 83 10.45 -1.60 5.83
N GLY A 84 9.19 -1.89 5.55
CA GLY A 84 8.49 -1.40 4.37
C GLY A 84 7.66 -0.19 4.72
N GLY A 85 7.56 0.73 3.78
CA GLY A 85 6.61 1.82 3.83
C GLY A 85 5.56 1.71 2.73
N GLU A 86 5.53 0.59 1.99
CA GLU A 86 4.45 0.36 1.02
C GLU A 86 3.16 -0.03 1.75
N GLU A 87 2.07 0.59 1.37
CA GLU A 87 0.76 0.34 1.94
C GLU A 87 -0.24 -0.11 0.89
N ARG A 88 -1.22 -0.90 1.33
CA ARG A 88 -2.36 -1.36 0.55
C ARG A 88 -3.64 -0.90 1.21
N PHE A 89 -4.52 -0.29 0.41
CA PHE A 89 -5.78 0.29 0.87
C PHE A 89 -6.95 -0.22 0.05
N LEU A 90 -8.10 -0.23 0.70
CA LEU A 90 -9.40 -0.20 0.05
C LEU A 90 -9.94 1.23 0.13
N VAL A 91 -10.33 1.80 -1.00
CA VAL A 91 -10.82 3.19 -1.11
C VAL A 91 -12.30 3.21 -1.45
N PHE A 92 -13.05 4.10 -0.82
CA PHE A 92 -14.45 4.37 -1.16
C PHE A 92 -14.59 5.67 -1.93
N ASN A 93 -15.32 5.63 -3.03
CA ASN A 93 -15.70 6.83 -3.78
C ASN A 93 -17.00 7.41 -3.17
N PHE A 94 -16.92 8.57 -2.55
CA PHE A 94 -18.03 9.15 -1.79
C PHE A 94 -19.23 9.56 -2.65
N ASN A 95 -19.04 9.74 -3.98
CA ASN A 95 -20.12 10.02 -4.89
C ASN A 95 -20.93 8.77 -5.23
N ILE A 96 -20.26 7.64 -5.55
CA ILE A 96 -20.89 6.49 -6.19
C ILE A 96 -20.80 5.16 -5.40
N GLN A 97 -20.20 5.16 -4.19
CA GLN A 97 -20.30 4.02 -3.26
C GLN A 97 -21.79 3.72 -2.94
N PRO A 98 -22.13 2.55 -2.39
CA PRO A 98 -23.49 2.32 -1.91
C PRO A 98 -23.95 3.46 -0.99
N TYR A 99 -25.09 4.06 -1.30
CA TYR A 99 -25.66 5.24 -0.65
C TYR A 99 -24.80 6.52 -0.74
N GLY A 100 -23.82 6.58 -1.65
CA GLY A 100 -22.99 7.76 -1.91
C GLY A 100 -23.81 8.96 -2.38
N THR A 101 -23.20 10.15 -2.39
CA THR A 101 -23.91 11.43 -2.64
C THR A 101 -24.59 11.52 -4.01
N LYS A 102 -24.16 10.72 -4.97
CA LYS A 102 -24.72 10.64 -6.33
C LYS A 102 -25.24 9.25 -6.70
N SER A 103 -25.47 8.40 -5.71
CA SER A 103 -26.18 7.12 -5.89
C SER A 103 -27.68 7.34 -6.06
N ASP A 104 -28.40 6.28 -6.44
CA ASP A 104 -29.86 6.35 -6.60
C ASP A 104 -30.59 6.61 -5.26
N GLU A 105 -29.99 6.25 -4.13
CA GLU A 105 -30.53 6.46 -2.77
C GLU A 105 -29.43 7.08 -1.87
N PRO A 106 -29.15 8.39 -1.99
CA PRO A 106 -28.10 9.03 -1.20
C PRO A 106 -28.47 9.07 0.29
N ASN A 107 -27.57 8.54 1.14
CA ASN A 107 -27.74 8.55 2.58
C ASN A 107 -26.40 8.37 3.29
N ALA A 108 -25.92 9.42 3.97
CA ALA A 108 -24.60 9.44 4.58
C ALA A 108 -24.43 8.40 5.70
N ASP A 109 -25.48 8.20 6.53
CA ASP A 109 -25.42 7.23 7.64
C ASP A 109 -25.39 5.80 7.12
N LYS A 110 -26.20 5.48 6.09
CA LYS A 110 -26.17 4.17 5.44
C LYS A 110 -24.83 3.93 4.74
N ALA A 111 -24.28 4.92 4.04
CA ALA A 111 -22.98 4.83 3.41
C ALA A 111 -21.87 4.56 4.45
N LYS A 112 -21.89 5.28 5.58
CA LYS A 112 -20.95 5.04 6.69
C LYS A 112 -21.11 3.64 7.27
N ALA A 113 -22.33 3.17 7.49
CA ALA A 113 -22.60 1.82 7.98
C ALA A 113 -22.07 0.73 7.04
N VAL A 114 -22.18 0.92 5.71
CA VAL A 114 -21.59 0.01 4.73
C VAL A 114 -20.08 -0.04 4.86
N ARG A 115 -19.39 1.11 4.97
CA ARG A 115 -17.92 1.17 5.17
C ARG A 115 -17.51 0.50 6.47
N GLN A 116 -18.25 0.74 7.57
CA GLN A 116 -18.01 0.10 8.86
C GLN A 116 -18.22 -1.42 8.82
N ALA A 117 -19.22 -1.89 8.10
CA ALA A 117 -19.45 -3.32 7.92
C ALA A 117 -18.31 -3.98 7.15
N VAL A 118 -17.83 -3.35 6.08
CA VAL A 118 -16.64 -3.80 5.34
C VAL A 118 -15.41 -3.86 6.26
N ALA A 119 -15.16 -2.80 7.05
CA ALA A 119 -14.02 -2.74 7.99
C ALA A 119 -14.07 -3.86 9.05
N ASN A 120 -15.27 -4.24 9.50
CA ASN A 120 -15.49 -5.31 10.48
C ASN A 120 -15.27 -6.73 9.92
N LEU A 121 -15.33 -6.93 8.58
CA LEU A 121 -15.26 -8.26 7.96
C LEU A 121 -13.85 -8.64 7.46
N ILE A 122 -12.94 -7.70 7.34
CA ILE A 122 -11.62 -7.94 6.73
C ILE A 122 -10.70 -8.67 7.71
N ASP A 123 -10.24 -9.88 7.34
CA ASP A 123 -9.15 -10.60 8.00
C ASP A 123 -7.81 -10.27 7.32
N ARG A 124 -7.11 -9.29 7.87
CA ARG A 124 -5.81 -8.83 7.37
C ARG A 124 -4.71 -9.88 7.56
N GLU A 125 -4.78 -10.69 8.62
CA GLU A 125 -3.82 -11.77 8.86
C GLU A 125 -3.96 -12.88 7.82
N GLU A 126 -5.19 -13.19 7.41
CA GLU A 126 -5.41 -14.14 6.33
C GLU A 126 -4.81 -13.64 5.01
N LEU A 127 -5.00 -12.36 4.67
CA LEU A 127 -4.37 -11.75 3.49
C LEU A 127 -2.84 -11.83 3.56
N ALA A 128 -2.25 -11.42 4.68
CA ALA A 128 -0.79 -11.43 4.89
C ALA A 128 -0.20 -12.83 4.77
N THR A 129 -0.82 -13.83 5.40
CA THR A 129 -0.27 -15.19 5.47
C THR A 129 -0.58 -16.04 4.24
N LYS A 130 -1.84 -16.05 3.78
CA LYS A 130 -2.25 -16.93 2.68
C LYS A 130 -1.90 -16.36 1.31
N VAL A 131 -2.10 -15.05 1.10
CA VAL A 131 -1.82 -14.40 -0.18
C VAL A 131 -0.36 -14.00 -0.27
N TYR A 132 0.12 -13.25 0.72
CA TYR A 132 1.43 -12.62 0.68
C TYR A 132 2.55 -13.41 1.34
N LYS A 133 2.26 -14.58 1.97
CA LYS A 133 3.26 -15.47 2.59
C LYS A 133 4.22 -14.72 3.50
N ASP A 134 3.69 -13.84 4.32
CA ASP A 134 4.41 -12.98 5.28
C ASP A 134 5.45 -12.04 4.64
N THR A 135 5.27 -11.69 3.35
CA THR A 135 6.00 -10.57 2.72
C THR A 135 5.31 -9.23 2.97
N TYR A 136 4.09 -9.24 3.48
CA TYR A 136 3.34 -8.12 4.02
C TYR A 136 2.89 -8.43 5.43
N THR A 137 2.67 -7.40 6.24
CA THR A 137 2.10 -7.50 7.57
C THR A 137 0.72 -6.83 7.62
N PRO A 138 -0.21 -7.30 8.47
CA PRO A 138 -1.47 -6.62 8.71
C PRO A 138 -1.26 -5.16 9.10
N MET A 139 -2.04 -4.27 8.52
CA MET A 139 -1.99 -2.84 8.83
C MET A 139 -3.29 -2.37 9.47
N TYR A 140 -3.19 -1.77 10.65
CA TYR A 140 -4.31 -1.28 11.45
C TYR A 140 -4.24 0.23 11.71
N SER A 141 -3.39 0.92 11.01
CA SER A 141 -3.04 2.32 11.14
C SER A 141 -3.01 2.97 9.77
N TYR A 142 -3.09 4.29 9.70
CA TYR A 142 -2.82 5.05 8.48
C TYR A 142 -1.35 5.49 8.36
N ILE A 143 -0.59 5.35 9.42
CA ILE A 143 0.85 5.59 9.45
C ILE A 143 1.54 4.23 9.63
N PRO A 144 2.50 3.84 8.77
CA PRO A 144 3.19 2.56 8.90
C PRO A 144 3.86 2.37 10.24
N ASP A 145 3.93 1.10 10.69
CA ASP A 145 4.76 0.73 11.84
C ASP A 145 6.22 1.17 11.64
N GLY A 146 6.79 1.72 12.69
CA GLY A 146 8.15 2.27 12.69
C GLY A 146 8.25 3.78 12.41
N LEU A 147 7.16 4.47 12.11
CA LEU A 147 7.10 5.93 12.01
C LEU A 147 6.44 6.55 13.24
N VAL A 148 6.84 7.80 13.54
CA VAL A 148 6.24 8.61 14.62
C VAL A 148 4.74 8.78 14.39
N GLY A 149 3.96 8.70 15.46
CA GLY A 149 2.51 8.84 15.41
C GLY A 149 1.76 7.60 14.93
N HIS A 150 2.45 6.48 14.65
CA HIS A 150 1.77 5.21 14.38
C HIS A 150 0.83 4.82 15.55
N GLU A 151 -0.40 4.45 15.22
CA GLU A 151 -1.38 3.99 16.20
C GLU A 151 -2.38 3.01 15.55
N ASP A 152 -2.53 1.82 16.13
CA ASP A 152 -3.41 0.74 15.63
C ASP A 152 -4.90 1.04 15.84
N THR A 153 -5.40 2.18 15.33
CA THR A 153 -6.78 2.65 15.53
C THR A 153 -7.81 1.67 15.02
N PHE A 154 -7.56 1.04 13.87
CA PHE A 154 -8.47 0.03 13.28
C PHE A 154 -8.57 -1.25 14.11
N LYS A 155 -7.50 -1.65 14.78
CA LYS A 155 -7.47 -2.90 15.54
C LYS A 155 -8.47 -2.89 16.69
N THR A 156 -8.61 -1.74 17.32
CA THR A 156 -9.53 -1.55 18.45
C THR A 156 -10.94 -1.16 18.00
N ALA A 157 -11.08 -0.40 16.92
CA ALA A 157 -12.36 0.12 16.45
C ALA A 157 -13.22 -0.95 15.76
N TYR A 158 -12.59 -1.83 14.97
CA TYR A 158 -13.30 -2.77 14.11
C TYR A 158 -12.97 -4.24 14.45
N GLY A 159 -13.76 -5.14 13.85
CA GLY A 159 -13.65 -6.57 14.12
C GLY A 159 -13.95 -6.90 15.59
N ASP A 160 -13.25 -7.87 16.13
CA ASP A 160 -13.41 -8.29 17.53
C ASP A 160 -12.73 -7.34 18.53
N GLY A 161 -11.99 -6.33 18.07
CA GLY A 161 -11.18 -5.42 18.86
C GLY A 161 -9.74 -5.91 19.10
N ASN A 162 -9.36 -7.03 18.47
CA ASN A 162 -8.01 -7.63 18.56
C ASN A 162 -7.43 -7.99 17.18
N GLY A 163 -8.03 -7.49 16.11
CA GLY A 163 -7.56 -7.67 14.73
C GLY A 163 -8.22 -8.81 13.96
N LYS A 164 -9.20 -9.53 14.54
CA LYS A 164 -9.98 -10.53 13.83
C LYS A 164 -11.33 -9.97 13.35
N PRO A 165 -11.88 -10.47 12.23
CA PRO A 165 -13.19 -10.02 11.75
C PRO A 165 -14.32 -10.33 12.73
N SER A 166 -15.42 -9.57 12.62
CA SER A 166 -16.64 -9.77 13.38
C SER A 166 -17.89 -9.60 12.51
N ALA A 167 -18.43 -10.71 12.05
CA ALA A 167 -19.68 -10.73 11.28
C ALA A 167 -20.88 -10.18 12.09
N ASP A 168 -20.91 -10.41 13.40
CA ASP A 168 -21.97 -9.90 14.27
C ASP A 168 -21.95 -8.36 14.33
N LYS A 169 -20.77 -7.75 14.47
CA LYS A 169 -20.66 -6.28 14.44
C LYS A 169 -21.02 -5.73 13.06
N ALA A 170 -20.53 -6.36 11.97
CA ALA A 170 -20.87 -5.95 10.62
C ALA A 170 -22.38 -5.99 10.37
N LYS A 171 -23.04 -7.07 10.77
CA LYS A 171 -24.47 -7.21 10.68
C LYS A 171 -25.21 -6.14 11.48
N LYS A 172 -24.80 -5.95 12.72
CA LYS A 172 -25.41 -4.98 13.62
C LYS A 172 -25.36 -3.55 13.07
N VAL A 173 -24.24 -3.08 12.57
CA VAL A 173 -24.13 -1.70 12.04
C VAL A 173 -25.01 -1.49 10.81
N LEU A 174 -25.18 -2.51 9.95
CA LEU A 174 -26.10 -2.45 8.81
C LEU A 174 -27.56 -2.42 9.26
N GLU A 175 -27.94 -3.27 10.21
CA GLU A 175 -29.31 -3.31 10.78
C GLU A 175 -29.67 -1.99 11.48
N ASP A 176 -28.79 -1.46 12.33
CA ASP A 176 -29.00 -0.21 13.07
C ASP A 176 -29.19 1.00 12.10
N ALA A 177 -28.53 1.00 10.96
CA ALA A 177 -28.68 2.01 9.92
C ALA A 177 -29.84 1.75 8.94
N GLY A 178 -30.56 0.62 9.08
CA GLY A 178 -31.62 0.24 8.16
C GLY A 178 -31.15 -0.06 6.74
N VAL A 179 -29.97 -0.65 6.60
CA VAL A 179 -29.41 -1.11 5.33
C VAL A 179 -29.92 -2.52 5.04
N SER A 180 -30.52 -2.71 3.87
CA SER A 180 -30.95 -4.03 3.41
C SER A 180 -29.77 -4.88 2.94
N THR A 181 -29.75 -6.16 3.31
CA THR A 181 -28.73 -7.12 2.90
C THR A 181 -29.28 -8.17 1.94
N PRO A 182 -28.48 -8.75 1.03
CA PRO A 182 -27.06 -8.40 0.81
C PRO A 182 -26.90 -7.03 0.17
N VAL A 183 -25.86 -6.30 0.58
CA VAL A 183 -25.44 -5.05 -0.09
C VAL A 183 -24.70 -5.41 -1.38
N GLU A 184 -25.20 -4.91 -2.52
CA GLU A 184 -24.48 -5.04 -3.79
C GLU A 184 -23.23 -4.13 -3.77
N LEU A 185 -22.04 -4.70 -3.90
CA LEU A 185 -20.77 -3.99 -3.83
C LEU A 185 -19.93 -4.24 -5.10
N LYS A 186 -19.73 -3.21 -5.91
CA LYS A 186 -18.78 -3.27 -7.01
C LYS A 186 -17.38 -2.98 -6.48
N LEU A 187 -16.48 -3.95 -6.60
CA LEU A 187 -15.13 -3.90 -6.12
C LEU A 187 -14.15 -4.00 -7.29
N GLN A 188 -13.27 -3.01 -7.42
CA GLN A 188 -12.34 -2.92 -8.53
C GLN A 188 -10.90 -3.06 -8.05
N TYR A 189 -10.08 -3.84 -8.77
CA TYR A 189 -8.65 -3.94 -8.50
C TYR A 189 -7.83 -3.78 -9.78
N ASN A 190 -6.52 -3.58 -9.61
CA ASN A 190 -5.55 -3.47 -10.69
C ASN A 190 -4.63 -4.70 -10.69
N PRO A 191 -4.52 -5.45 -11.81
CA PRO A 191 -3.77 -6.69 -11.85
C PRO A 191 -2.28 -6.53 -12.18
N ASP A 192 -1.85 -5.39 -12.72
CA ASP A 192 -0.50 -5.18 -13.25
C ASP A 192 0.38 -4.26 -12.39
N HIS A 193 -0.11 -3.12 -11.92
CA HIS A 193 0.67 -2.13 -11.19
C HIS A 193 1.08 -2.60 -9.78
N TYR A 194 0.14 -3.19 -9.04
CA TYR A 194 0.38 -3.67 -7.67
C TYR A 194 0.87 -5.12 -7.60
N GLY A 195 1.18 -5.71 -8.76
CA GLY A 195 1.68 -7.07 -8.90
C GLY A 195 0.58 -8.13 -9.01
N SER A 196 1.00 -9.33 -9.46
CA SER A 196 0.09 -10.44 -9.77
C SER A 196 -0.70 -10.96 -8.57
N SER A 197 -0.23 -10.73 -7.34
CA SER A 197 -0.95 -11.14 -6.11
C SER A 197 -2.21 -10.32 -5.84
N SER A 198 -2.42 -9.19 -6.54
CA SER A 198 -3.65 -8.40 -6.39
C SER A 198 -4.92 -9.17 -6.74
N ALA A 199 -4.87 -10.07 -7.72
CA ALA A 199 -6.00 -10.92 -8.06
C ALA A 199 -6.39 -11.86 -6.90
N ASP A 200 -5.41 -12.49 -6.27
CA ASP A 200 -5.63 -13.38 -5.13
C ASP A 200 -6.06 -12.60 -3.88
N GLU A 201 -5.48 -11.40 -3.65
CA GLU A 201 -5.87 -10.50 -2.56
C GLU A 201 -7.35 -10.13 -2.66
N TYR A 202 -7.77 -9.67 -3.83
CA TYR A 202 -9.16 -9.21 -4.04
C TYR A 202 -10.16 -10.35 -4.15
N ALA A 203 -9.75 -11.52 -4.61
CA ALA A 203 -10.56 -12.74 -4.51
C ALA A 203 -10.77 -13.16 -3.04
N ALA A 204 -9.75 -13.05 -2.20
CA ALA A 204 -9.86 -13.32 -0.77
C ALA A 204 -10.75 -12.27 -0.07
N LEU A 205 -10.58 -10.98 -0.36
CA LEU A 205 -11.46 -9.91 0.15
C LEU A 205 -12.91 -10.15 -0.24
N LYS A 206 -13.19 -10.50 -1.50
CA LYS A 206 -14.54 -10.87 -1.93
C LYS A 206 -15.10 -12.01 -1.09
N ALA A 207 -14.35 -13.08 -0.89
CA ALA A 207 -14.79 -14.23 -0.10
C ALA A 207 -15.11 -13.84 1.35
N GLN A 208 -14.26 -13.02 1.99
CA GLN A 208 -14.48 -12.51 3.35
C GLN A 208 -15.74 -11.64 3.45
N LEU A 209 -15.98 -10.76 2.49
CA LEU A 209 -17.16 -9.88 2.48
C LEU A 209 -18.46 -10.65 2.22
N GLU A 210 -18.43 -11.71 1.40
CA GLU A 210 -19.59 -12.53 1.07
C GLU A 210 -19.87 -13.61 2.15
N GLU A 211 -18.91 -13.89 3.03
CA GLU A 211 -19.12 -14.79 4.14
C GLU A 211 -20.22 -14.25 5.09
N GLY A 212 -21.22 -15.07 5.36
CA GLY A 212 -22.38 -14.65 6.17
C GLY A 212 -23.47 -13.90 5.40
N GLY A 213 -23.31 -13.67 4.07
CA GLY A 213 -24.37 -13.17 3.19
C GLY A 213 -24.73 -11.70 3.37
N LEU A 214 -23.88 -10.89 4.02
CA LEU A 214 -24.10 -9.45 4.20
C LEU A 214 -23.83 -8.65 2.94
N PHE A 215 -22.92 -9.13 2.09
CA PHE A 215 -22.55 -8.51 0.82
C PHE A 215 -22.69 -9.48 -0.35
N LYS A 216 -22.89 -8.91 -1.54
CA LYS A 216 -22.73 -9.58 -2.82
C LYS A 216 -21.77 -8.76 -3.66
N VAL A 217 -20.58 -9.30 -3.91
CA VAL A 217 -19.46 -8.56 -4.50
C VAL A 217 -19.34 -8.86 -5.99
N ASP A 218 -19.45 -7.82 -6.80
CA ASP A 218 -19.09 -7.84 -8.22
C ASP A 218 -17.62 -7.40 -8.34
N LEU A 219 -16.72 -8.38 -8.49
CA LEU A 219 -15.28 -8.16 -8.55
C LEU A 219 -14.82 -7.98 -9.99
N GLN A 220 -14.17 -6.86 -10.30
CA GLN A 220 -13.70 -6.51 -11.63
C GLN A 220 -12.24 -6.02 -11.58
N SER A 221 -11.57 -6.02 -12.74
CA SER A 221 -10.20 -5.53 -12.87
C SER A 221 -10.02 -4.69 -14.12
N THR A 222 -9.08 -3.75 -14.06
CA THR A 222 -8.70 -2.88 -15.18
C THR A 222 -7.18 -2.64 -15.13
N GLU A 223 -6.52 -2.59 -16.29
CA GLU A 223 -5.10 -2.23 -16.39
C GLU A 223 -4.82 -0.82 -15.88
N TRP A 224 -3.64 -0.61 -15.31
CA TRP A 224 -3.27 0.61 -14.59
C TRP A 224 -3.51 1.91 -15.34
N THR A 225 -3.14 1.98 -16.63
CA THR A 225 -3.29 3.23 -17.39
C THR A 225 -4.74 3.69 -17.48
N GLN A 226 -5.67 2.76 -17.67
CA GLN A 226 -7.10 3.05 -17.71
C GLN A 226 -7.64 3.19 -16.27
N TYR A 227 -7.25 2.29 -15.39
CA TYR A 227 -7.62 2.30 -13.97
C TYR A 227 -7.38 3.65 -13.31
N ASN A 228 -6.18 4.21 -13.50
CA ASN A 228 -5.81 5.49 -12.88
C ASN A 228 -6.59 6.70 -13.41
N LYS A 229 -7.16 6.60 -14.62
CA LYS A 229 -8.08 7.61 -15.16
C LYS A 229 -9.49 7.44 -14.62
N ASP A 230 -9.96 6.20 -14.56
CA ASP A 230 -11.35 5.89 -14.24
C ASP A 230 -11.67 6.02 -12.75
N ARG A 231 -10.68 5.86 -11.85
CA ARG A 231 -10.89 5.94 -10.40
C ARG A 231 -11.13 7.36 -9.88
N VAL A 232 -10.66 8.37 -10.60
CA VAL A 232 -10.55 9.75 -10.11
C VAL A 232 -11.86 10.51 -10.30
N VAL A 233 -12.33 11.17 -9.24
CA VAL A 233 -13.41 12.15 -9.34
C VAL A 233 -12.84 13.47 -9.85
N THR A 234 -13.49 14.05 -10.86
CA THR A 234 -13.15 15.34 -11.47
C THR A 234 -14.39 16.22 -11.59
N GLU A 235 -14.25 17.44 -12.09
CA GLU A 235 -15.41 18.31 -12.37
C GLU A 235 -16.38 17.67 -13.38
N ASP A 236 -15.86 16.87 -14.31
CA ASP A 236 -16.65 16.25 -15.40
C ASP A 236 -16.99 14.76 -15.15
N SER A 237 -16.49 14.16 -14.08
CA SER A 237 -16.66 12.72 -13.81
C SER A 237 -16.71 12.40 -12.32
N ASP A 238 -17.66 11.56 -11.94
CA ASP A 238 -17.75 10.99 -10.58
C ASP A 238 -16.82 9.80 -10.35
N GLY A 239 -15.92 9.51 -11.29
CA GLY A 239 -15.17 8.26 -11.33
C GLY A 239 -16.06 7.06 -11.68
N SER A 240 -15.44 5.90 -11.92
CA SER A 240 -16.16 4.70 -12.36
C SER A 240 -16.22 3.61 -11.30
N TYR A 241 -15.42 3.70 -10.25
CA TYR A 241 -15.26 2.64 -9.26
C TYR A 241 -15.81 3.04 -7.90
N PRO A 242 -16.91 2.42 -7.45
CA PRO A 242 -17.50 2.70 -6.13
C PRO A 242 -16.58 2.36 -4.97
N VAL A 243 -15.90 1.20 -5.06
CA VAL A 243 -14.91 0.73 -4.09
C VAL A 243 -13.74 0.13 -4.85
N TYR A 244 -12.52 0.52 -4.52
CA TYR A 244 -11.37 0.15 -5.35
C TYR A 244 -10.06 0.04 -4.57
N GLN A 245 -9.11 -0.69 -5.18
CA GLN A 245 -7.74 -0.86 -4.70
C GLN A 245 -6.94 0.43 -4.87
N LEU A 246 -6.15 0.77 -3.86
CA LEU A 246 -5.05 1.69 -4.00
C LEU A 246 -3.89 1.24 -3.12
N GLY A 247 -2.71 1.70 -3.41
CA GLY A 247 -1.52 1.50 -2.59
C GLY A 247 -0.66 2.74 -2.63
N TRP A 248 0.30 2.81 -1.72
CA TRP A 248 1.26 3.88 -1.63
C TRP A 248 2.68 3.34 -1.46
N VAL A 249 3.61 3.91 -2.18
CA VAL A 249 5.05 3.75 -1.94
C VAL A 249 5.55 5.14 -1.56
N PRO A 250 6.11 5.34 -0.36
CA PRO A 250 6.43 6.67 0.12
C PRO A 250 7.52 7.34 -0.71
N ASP A 251 7.38 8.64 -0.93
CA ASP A 251 8.40 9.48 -1.55
C ASP A 251 9.52 9.83 -0.56
N TYR A 252 9.17 9.90 0.73
CA TYR A 252 10.07 10.18 1.85
C TYR A 252 9.55 9.57 3.16
N SER A 253 10.44 9.32 4.12
CA SER A 253 10.12 8.73 5.41
C SER A 253 9.63 9.80 6.40
N ASP A 254 8.38 10.19 6.28
CA ASP A 254 7.68 11.04 7.23
C ASP A 254 6.19 10.65 7.27
N PRO A 255 5.53 10.69 8.44
CA PRO A 255 4.10 10.40 8.58
C PRO A 255 3.20 11.22 7.66
N ASP A 256 3.56 12.48 7.38
CA ASP A 256 2.81 13.35 6.48
C ASP A 256 2.66 12.77 5.06
N ASN A 257 3.64 11.99 4.61
CA ASN A 257 3.58 11.35 3.29
C ASN A 257 2.48 10.28 3.16
N TYR A 258 1.89 9.89 4.27
CA TYR A 258 0.78 8.92 4.36
C TYR A 258 -0.57 9.58 4.67
N LEU A 259 -0.59 10.85 5.11
CA LEU A 259 -1.80 11.55 5.48
C LEU A 259 -2.21 12.60 4.44
N SER A 260 -1.32 13.54 4.10
CA SER A 260 -1.61 14.62 3.16
C SER A 260 -2.05 14.14 1.77
N PRO A 261 -1.38 13.15 1.12
CA PRO A 261 -1.78 12.66 -0.19
C PRO A 261 -3.13 11.94 -0.22
N PHE A 262 -3.64 11.52 0.92
CA PHE A 262 -4.87 10.72 1.03
C PHE A 262 -6.07 11.50 1.54
N PHE A 263 -5.88 12.39 2.51
CA PHE A 263 -7.00 12.91 3.30
C PHE A 263 -7.20 14.42 3.18
N ARG A 264 -6.19 15.15 2.67
CA ARG A 264 -6.32 16.57 2.44
C ARG A 264 -7.15 16.85 1.17
N ASP A 265 -7.93 17.94 1.17
CA ASP A 265 -8.65 18.39 -0.02
C ASP A 265 -7.70 18.62 -1.20
N GLY A 266 -8.10 18.17 -2.38
CA GLY A 266 -7.27 18.18 -3.58
C GLY A 266 -6.11 17.17 -3.57
N ASN A 267 -6.26 16.11 -2.78
CA ASN A 267 -5.29 15.02 -2.63
C ASN A 267 -5.16 14.13 -3.89
N PHE A 268 -4.20 13.21 -3.85
CA PHE A 268 -3.96 12.25 -4.91
C PHE A 268 -5.12 11.27 -5.14
N VAL A 269 -5.85 10.92 -4.07
CA VAL A 269 -6.92 9.91 -4.14
C VAL A 269 -8.10 10.40 -4.96
N ASN A 270 -8.51 11.67 -4.77
CA ASN A 270 -9.64 12.30 -5.47
C ASN A 270 -10.90 11.42 -5.49
N ASN A 271 -11.35 10.96 -4.32
CA ASN A 271 -12.51 10.10 -4.13
C ASN A 271 -13.76 10.85 -3.63
N ALA A 272 -13.79 12.17 -3.77
CA ALA A 272 -14.83 13.07 -3.27
C ALA A 272 -15.00 13.08 -1.74
N TYR A 273 -14.02 12.60 -0.99
CA TYR A 273 -13.96 12.77 0.45
C TYR A 273 -13.45 14.17 0.80
N SER A 274 -14.02 14.79 1.82
CA SER A 274 -13.55 16.04 2.42
C SER A 274 -13.98 16.08 3.89
N ASN A 275 -13.04 16.45 4.76
CA ASN A 275 -13.28 16.72 6.16
C ASN A 275 -12.43 17.93 6.58
N SER A 276 -13.12 19.05 6.92
CA SER A 276 -12.45 20.32 7.24
C SER A 276 -11.57 20.22 8.49
N GLU A 277 -11.96 19.44 9.51
CA GLU A 277 -11.15 19.27 10.72
C GLU A 277 -9.85 18.51 10.38
N ILE A 278 -9.91 17.47 9.57
CA ILE A 278 -8.72 16.73 9.12
C ILE A 278 -7.83 17.63 8.27
N ASN A 279 -8.39 18.44 7.37
CA ASN A 279 -7.62 19.43 6.58
C ASN A 279 -6.82 20.38 7.48
N ASP A 280 -7.48 20.96 8.50
CA ASP A 280 -6.84 21.88 9.43
C ASP A 280 -5.73 21.18 10.24
N LEU A 281 -5.98 19.98 10.75
CA LEU A 281 -5.00 19.20 11.51
C LEU A 281 -3.78 18.79 10.66
N ILE A 282 -3.98 18.43 9.39
CA ILE A 282 -2.87 18.13 8.47
C ILE A 282 -2.00 19.38 8.26
N MET A 283 -2.59 20.57 8.13
CA MET A 283 -1.84 21.80 7.99
C MET A 283 -1.12 22.19 9.30
N GLU A 284 -1.74 21.95 10.45
CA GLU A 284 -1.18 22.23 11.77
C GLU A 284 0.04 21.33 12.03
N GLN A 285 -0.08 20.00 11.85
CA GLN A 285 1.03 19.06 12.06
C GLN A 285 2.23 19.34 11.15
N ALA A 286 2.00 19.83 9.91
CA ALA A 286 3.08 20.16 8.99
C ALA A 286 3.90 21.40 9.44
N GLY A 287 3.32 22.28 10.26
CA GLY A 287 3.99 23.45 10.83
C GLY A 287 4.49 23.26 12.26
N GLU A 288 4.11 22.15 12.93
CA GLU A 288 4.47 21.93 14.33
C GLU A 288 5.94 21.51 14.48
N THR A 289 6.63 22.14 15.43
CA THR A 289 8.05 21.92 15.69
C THR A 289 8.32 21.15 16.99
N ASP A 290 7.33 21.07 17.89
CA ASP A 290 7.39 20.20 19.06
C ASP A 290 6.99 18.79 18.66
N GLU A 291 7.90 17.83 18.87
CA GLU A 291 7.72 16.44 18.44
C GLU A 291 6.51 15.76 19.09
N SER A 292 6.27 16.05 20.39
CA SER A 292 5.15 15.45 21.14
C SER A 292 3.81 16.04 20.70
N ALA A 293 3.74 17.34 20.49
CA ALA A 293 2.55 18.00 19.99
C ALA A 293 2.21 17.53 18.56
N ARG A 294 3.23 17.37 17.71
CA ARG A 294 3.04 16.80 16.36
C ARG A 294 2.52 15.38 16.40
N GLU A 295 3.07 14.54 17.30
CA GLU A 295 2.61 13.16 17.46
C GLU A 295 1.13 13.10 17.88
N ASP A 296 0.68 13.96 18.77
CA ASP A 296 -0.71 14.05 19.21
C ASP A 296 -1.64 14.45 18.04
N LEU A 297 -1.21 15.40 17.18
CA LEU A 297 -1.94 15.78 15.96
C LEU A 297 -2.06 14.61 14.97
N LEU A 298 -0.95 13.88 14.74
CA LEU A 298 -0.92 12.71 13.85
C LEU A 298 -1.88 11.60 14.32
N LYS A 299 -1.94 11.34 15.64
CA LYS A 299 -2.88 10.38 16.24
C LYS A 299 -4.33 10.84 16.11
N LYS A 300 -4.59 12.13 16.32
CA LYS A 300 -5.94 12.69 16.18
C LYS A 300 -6.45 12.56 14.75
N ILE A 301 -5.62 12.83 13.74
CA ILE A 301 -5.98 12.66 12.31
C ILE A 301 -6.38 11.20 12.05
N GLN A 302 -5.57 10.24 12.50
CA GLN A 302 -5.86 8.82 12.29
C GLN A 302 -7.16 8.38 12.98
N THR A 303 -7.45 8.90 14.17
CA THR A 303 -8.70 8.61 14.89
C THR A 303 -9.91 9.09 14.09
N LEU A 304 -9.90 10.32 13.61
CA LEU A 304 -10.98 10.88 12.79
C LEU A 304 -11.16 10.13 11.48
N GLU A 305 -10.07 9.78 10.81
CA GLU A 305 -10.13 9.03 9.56
C GLU A 305 -10.62 7.58 9.77
N THR A 306 -10.28 6.96 10.92
CA THR A 306 -10.83 5.67 11.33
C THR A 306 -12.34 5.72 11.53
N GLU A 307 -12.87 6.85 11.96
CA GLU A 307 -14.32 7.07 12.08
C GLU A 307 -15.00 7.33 10.73
N ASP A 308 -14.35 8.06 9.83
CA ASP A 308 -14.90 8.44 8.53
C ASP A 308 -14.77 7.33 7.48
N LEU A 309 -13.68 6.55 7.53
CA LEU A 309 -13.43 5.42 6.62
C LEU A 309 -13.42 5.83 5.14
N SER A 310 -12.72 6.91 4.80
CA SER A 310 -12.54 7.26 3.38
C SER A 310 -11.70 6.20 2.67
N THR A 311 -10.78 5.60 3.42
CA THR A 311 -9.99 4.42 3.04
C THR A 311 -9.96 3.42 4.19
N ILE A 312 -9.68 2.16 3.87
CA ILE A 312 -9.42 1.12 4.86
C ILE A 312 -8.01 0.59 4.64
N PRO A 313 -7.07 0.76 5.59
CA PRO A 313 -5.75 0.16 5.51
C PRO A 313 -5.86 -1.36 5.60
N LEU A 314 -5.14 -2.05 4.73
CA LEU A 314 -5.14 -3.51 4.63
C LEU A 314 -3.81 -4.10 5.11
N LEU A 315 -2.72 -3.73 4.42
CA LEU A 315 -1.42 -4.37 4.57
C LEU A 315 -0.30 -3.33 4.45
N GLN A 316 0.76 -3.54 5.23
CA GLN A 316 2.05 -2.86 5.09
C GLN A 316 3.06 -3.84 4.48
N GLY A 317 3.65 -3.46 3.33
CA GLY A 317 4.62 -4.28 2.64
C GLY A 317 6.00 -4.18 3.26
N ALA A 318 6.64 -5.31 3.53
CA ALA A 318 8.06 -5.32 3.78
C ALA A 318 8.82 -5.04 2.47
N GLN A 319 9.88 -4.24 2.52
CA GLN A 319 10.82 -4.24 1.40
C GLN A 319 11.58 -5.56 1.39
N VAL A 320 11.60 -6.22 0.24
CA VAL A 320 12.28 -7.50 0.08
C VAL A 320 13.29 -7.43 -1.05
N ALA A 321 14.50 -7.89 -0.79
CA ALA A 321 15.49 -8.17 -1.81
C ALA A 321 16.01 -9.60 -1.68
N VAL A 322 16.30 -10.25 -2.80
CA VAL A 322 17.01 -11.53 -2.80
C VAL A 322 18.40 -11.31 -3.36
N THR A 323 19.41 -11.79 -2.64
CA THR A 323 20.82 -11.55 -2.98
C THR A 323 21.59 -12.85 -3.14
N GLY A 324 22.66 -12.83 -3.94
CA GLY A 324 23.65 -13.89 -3.89
C GLY A 324 24.26 -14.04 -2.48
N ALA A 325 24.70 -15.25 -2.13
CA ALA A 325 25.22 -15.54 -0.78
C ALA A 325 26.43 -14.69 -0.36
N ASN A 326 27.21 -14.22 -1.32
CA ASN A 326 28.42 -13.41 -1.13
C ASN A 326 28.16 -11.88 -1.19
N VAL A 327 26.91 -11.45 -1.36
CA VAL A 327 26.54 -10.02 -1.36
C VAL A 327 26.35 -9.53 0.07
N LYS A 328 26.85 -8.32 0.34
CA LYS A 328 26.78 -7.63 1.64
C LYS A 328 26.33 -6.19 1.47
N GLY A 329 25.93 -5.56 2.57
CA GLY A 329 25.63 -4.13 2.61
C GLY A 329 24.31 -3.75 1.94
N VAL A 330 23.40 -4.68 1.72
CA VAL A 330 22.03 -4.36 1.28
C VAL A 330 21.31 -3.69 2.44
N VAL A 331 20.81 -2.49 2.19
CA VAL A 331 19.99 -1.69 3.10
C VAL A 331 18.65 -1.47 2.43
N LEU A 332 17.60 -1.90 3.11
CA LEU A 332 16.21 -1.76 2.70
C LEU A 332 15.54 -0.79 3.67
N ASP A 333 15.35 0.41 3.23
CA ASP A 333 14.57 1.45 3.93
C ASP A 333 13.57 2.08 2.94
N ALA A 334 13.17 3.32 3.09
CA ALA A 334 12.25 3.98 2.15
C ALA A 334 12.72 3.91 0.68
N SER A 335 14.02 3.74 0.42
CA SER A 335 14.57 3.56 -0.93
C SER A 335 15.74 2.58 -0.95
N PHE A 336 15.89 1.79 -2.02
CA PHE A 336 17.02 0.89 -2.19
C PHE A 336 18.31 1.66 -2.49
N ARG A 337 19.37 1.39 -1.71
CA ARG A 337 20.65 2.09 -1.83
C ARG A 337 21.73 1.21 -2.45
N PHE A 338 22.05 1.42 -3.73
CA PHE A 338 23.13 0.72 -4.41
C PHE A 338 24.52 1.02 -3.83
N ALA A 339 24.70 2.21 -3.23
CA ALA A 339 26.00 2.69 -2.76
C ALA A 339 26.64 1.84 -1.64
N SER A 340 25.83 1.18 -0.83
CA SER A 340 26.27 0.33 0.28
C SER A 340 26.56 -1.12 -0.12
N VAL A 341 26.08 -1.56 -1.29
CA VAL A 341 26.16 -2.97 -1.73
C VAL A 341 27.58 -3.31 -2.16
N THR A 342 28.10 -4.42 -1.66
CA THR A 342 29.41 -4.96 -2.02
C THR A 342 29.31 -6.47 -2.28
N LYS A 343 30.24 -6.98 -3.09
CA LYS A 343 30.40 -8.42 -3.35
C LYS A 343 31.73 -8.87 -2.74
N ALA A 344 31.70 -9.93 -1.94
CA ALA A 344 32.88 -10.52 -1.32
C ALA A 344 33.60 -11.47 -2.30
#